data_82ef575836db624599e39b87966beda1
#
_entry.id   82ef575836db624599e39b87966beda1
#
_cell.length_a   1.000
_cell.length_b   1.000
_cell.length_c   1.000
_cell.angle_alpha   90.00
_cell.angle_beta   90.00
_cell.angle_gamma   90.00
#
_symmetry.space_group_name_H-M   'P 1'
#
loop_
_entity.id
_entity.type
_entity.pdbx_description
1 polymer ?
#
loop_
_entity_poly.entity_id
_entity_poly.type
_entity_poly.pdbx_seq_one_letter_code
_entity_poly.pdbx_strand_id
1 'polypeptide(L)'
;MKWLSWDINLKIRLIGETLFNMLFWMYFPFLTIYFSDVIGMVEAGIMMTAPSIISIFGGMIGGYVTDQLGRRKIMLIGSFMQAIFFALFALSFSPWLDYLAFIGVSLGKSFYRPASSAMVADLVPDEERRSVFATFASANNLGAIFGPVIGAVLFFQYRSELLWACATVTLFYSVAILFIIRETMPVKVQEDDQSKTLLLVIKKQCINYFVILKDRVFFLYILGGIFITISIMQLDLYLAVYVRNFVPAQELFSIGEWSISLSSEEVFGWMIGLNGLLFVLCVIPVTKMFEGWSDRNSLILAAFLSGFGMFLVGLTKSAWLLFGIIVILTIGEIIHGPVVQNFVSKYAPKNARGQYMGASDLQYSLGRFIAPLTVILSVSLPPMLIFSFIMLCALISAIIYLLMFRMLPENDRAKKKRDKRLIF
;
A
#
# COMPACT_ATOMS: atom_id res chain seq x y z
N MET A 1 -23.85 8.41 -12.69
CA MET A 1 -23.14 7.46 -11.79
C MET A 1 -23.92 6.16 -11.72
N LYS A 2 -23.34 5.06 -12.23
CA LYS A 2 -24.01 3.73 -12.27
C LYS A 2 -24.01 2.98 -10.92
N TRP A 3 -23.40 3.53 -9.86
CA TRP A 3 -23.29 2.81 -8.59
C TRP A 3 -24.64 2.55 -7.89
N LEU A 4 -25.65 3.39 -8.15
CA LEU A 4 -27.00 3.19 -7.62
C LEU A 4 -27.67 1.91 -8.13
N SER A 5 -27.29 1.44 -9.32
CA SER A 5 -27.80 0.18 -9.90
C SER A 5 -27.00 -1.06 -9.50
N TRP A 6 -25.92 -0.91 -8.72
CA TRP A 6 -25.12 -2.04 -8.29
C TRP A 6 -25.87 -2.98 -7.35
N ASP A 7 -25.43 -4.24 -7.34
CA ASP A 7 -25.86 -5.22 -6.34
C ASP A 7 -25.62 -4.71 -4.92
N ILE A 8 -26.50 -5.09 -4.00
CA ILE A 8 -26.43 -4.65 -2.60
C ILE A 8 -25.10 -5.05 -1.94
N ASN A 9 -24.56 -6.23 -2.29
CA ASN A 9 -23.27 -6.68 -1.78
C ASN A 9 -22.14 -5.70 -2.14
N LEU A 10 -22.13 -5.18 -3.39
CA LEU A 10 -21.13 -4.22 -3.83
C LEU A 10 -21.27 -2.85 -3.14
N LYS A 11 -22.52 -2.42 -2.89
CA LYS A 11 -22.78 -1.15 -2.19
C LYS A 11 -22.31 -1.17 -0.74
N ILE A 12 -22.72 -2.22 0.00
CA ILE A 12 -22.30 -2.41 1.40
C ILE A 12 -20.79 -2.51 1.49
N ARG A 13 -20.18 -3.24 0.57
CA ARG A 13 -18.74 -3.41 0.49
C ARG A 13 -18.02 -2.09 0.22
N LEU A 14 -18.49 -1.29 -0.75
CA LEU A 14 -17.90 0.01 -1.07
C LEU A 14 -17.87 0.92 0.16
N ILE A 15 -18.99 1.04 0.86
CA ILE A 15 -19.11 1.86 2.08
C ILE A 15 -18.17 1.32 3.17
N GLY A 16 -18.21 0.02 3.43
CA GLY A 16 -17.39 -0.60 4.48
C GLY A 16 -15.90 -0.49 4.22
N GLU A 17 -15.44 -0.75 2.99
CA GLU A 17 -14.02 -0.63 2.64
C GLU A 17 -13.53 0.82 2.67
N THR A 18 -14.37 1.78 2.27
CA THR A 18 -14.04 3.20 2.37
C THR A 18 -13.85 3.61 3.82
N LEU A 19 -14.78 3.22 4.70
CA LEU A 19 -14.67 3.48 6.14
C LEU A 19 -13.43 2.79 6.74
N PHE A 20 -13.20 1.52 6.42
CA PHE A 20 -12.00 0.80 6.87
C PHE A 20 -10.70 1.48 6.44
N ASN A 21 -10.65 1.93 5.19
CA ASN A 21 -9.47 2.60 4.70
C ASN A 21 -9.25 3.96 5.36
N MET A 22 -10.34 4.70 5.61
CA MET A 22 -10.27 5.96 6.34
C MET A 22 -9.74 5.76 7.76
N LEU A 23 -10.30 4.80 8.50
CA LEU A 23 -9.83 4.45 9.84
C LEU A 23 -8.39 3.96 9.83
N PHE A 24 -8.01 3.14 8.84
CA PHE A 24 -6.64 2.67 8.67
C PHE A 24 -5.64 3.83 8.57
N TRP A 25 -5.92 4.84 7.74
CA TRP A 25 -5.05 5.99 7.57
C TRP A 25 -5.02 6.94 8.78
N MET A 26 -6.01 6.85 9.68
CA MET A 26 -6.00 7.61 10.93
C MET A 26 -5.01 7.07 11.98
N TYR A 27 -4.66 5.78 11.95
CA TYR A 27 -3.75 5.21 12.94
C TYR A 27 -2.44 4.68 12.35
N PHE A 28 -2.47 4.08 11.16
CA PHE A 28 -1.34 3.34 10.60
C PHE A 28 -0.07 4.19 10.44
N PRO A 29 -0.09 5.40 9.87
CA PRO A 29 1.12 6.22 9.70
C PRO A 29 1.80 6.58 11.02
N PHE A 30 1.06 6.59 12.12
CA PHE A 30 1.53 6.99 13.43
C PHE A 30 2.04 5.82 14.28
N LEU A 31 1.83 4.57 13.84
CA LEU A 31 2.26 3.38 14.59
C LEU A 31 3.78 3.30 14.74
N THR A 32 4.52 3.67 13.71
CA THR A 32 5.99 3.68 13.78
C THR A 32 6.47 4.66 14.85
N ILE A 33 5.86 5.85 14.94
CA ILE A 33 6.15 6.84 15.98
C ILE A 33 5.79 6.24 17.34
N TYR A 34 4.56 5.77 17.50
CA TYR A 34 4.06 5.22 18.75
C TYR A 34 4.94 4.09 19.31
N PHE A 35 5.25 3.08 18.50
CA PHE A 35 6.08 1.97 18.95
C PHE A 35 7.52 2.40 19.21
N SER A 36 8.05 3.37 18.44
CA SER A 36 9.38 3.94 18.71
C SER A 36 9.45 4.64 20.07
N ASP A 37 8.40 5.36 20.46
CA ASP A 37 8.34 6.10 21.71
C ASP A 37 8.15 5.18 22.93
N VAL A 38 7.34 4.09 22.81
CA VAL A 38 6.96 3.26 23.96
C VAL A 38 7.80 1.99 24.15
N ILE A 39 8.42 1.47 23.09
CA ILE A 39 9.19 0.22 23.13
C ILE A 39 10.66 0.47 22.76
N GLY A 40 10.90 1.35 21.80
CA GLY A 40 12.22 1.68 21.27
C GLY A 40 12.26 1.61 19.73
N MET A 41 13.20 2.35 19.14
CA MET A 41 13.31 2.45 17.68
C MET A 41 13.68 1.12 17.00
N VAL A 42 14.59 0.35 17.62
CA VAL A 42 15.03 -0.94 17.08
C VAL A 42 13.87 -1.92 17.03
N GLU A 43 13.19 -2.05 18.17
CA GLU A 43 12.03 -2.91 18.34
C GLU A 43 10.90 -2.51 17.40
N ALA A 44 10.60 -1.20 17.31
CA ALA A 44 9.58 -0.68 16.38
C ALA A 44 9.91 -1.02 14.92
N GLY A 45 11.16 -0.85 14.50
CA GLY A 45 11.61 -1.24 13.17
C GLY A 45 11.39 -2.74 12.89
N ILE A 46 11.77 -3.62 13.83
CA ILE A 46 11.54 -5.07 13.73
C ILE A 46 10.02 -5.35 13.65
N MET A 47 9.24 -4.75 14.52
CA MET A 47 7.80 -4.93 14.61
C MET A 47 7.07 -4.54 13.32
N MET A 48 7.50 -3.47 12.65
CA MET A 48 6.91 -3.02 11.38
C MET A 48 7.18 -3.98 10.20
N THR A 49 8.07 -4.97 10.34
CA THR A 49 8.25 -6.01 9.31
C THR A 49 7.15 -7.08 9.32
N ALA A 50 6.60 -7.39 10.50
CA ALA A 50 5.65 -8.50 10.67
C ALA A 50 4.35 -8.35 9.85
N PRO A 51 3.72 -7.17 9.70
CA PRO A 51 2.53 -7.02 8.86
C PRO A 51 2.76 -7.46 7.41
N SER A 52 3.98 -7.27 6.88
CA SER A 52 4.32 -7.69 5.52
C SER A 52 4.36 -9.21 5.40
N ILE A 53 4.96 -9.91 6.38
CA ILE A 53 4.95 -11.38 6.45
C ILE A 53 3.52 -11.90 6.54
N ILE A 54 2.73 -11.33 7.44
CA ILE A 54 1.32 -11.70 7.63
C ILE A 54 0.51 -11.48 6.37
N SER A 55 0.75 -10.37 5.65
CA SER A 55 0.05 -10.07 4.40
C SER A 55 0.34 -11.11 3.32
N ILE A 56 1.59 -11.60 3.22
CA ILE A 56 1.98 -12.62 2.25
C ILE A 56 1.31 -13.97 2.58
N PHE A 57 1.61 -14.51 3.75
CA PHE A 57 1.12 -15.84 4.14
C PHE A 57 -0.37 -15.85 4.43
N GLY A 58 -0.86 -14.84 5.14
CA GLY A 58 -2.29 -14.68 5.43
C GLY A 58 -3.13 -14.48 4.18
N GLY A 59 -2.62 -13.75 3.17
CA GLY A 59 -3.29 -13.61 1.88
C GLY A 59 -3.38 -14.91 1.09
N MET A 60 -2.30 -15.72 1.10
CA MET A 60 -2.30 -17.04 0.46
C MET A 60 -3.28 -18.01 1.15
N ILE A 61 -3.24 -18.07 2.47
CA ILE A 61 -4.16 -18.90 3.28
C ILE A 61 -5.59 -18.39 3.11
N GLY A 62 -5.80 -17.08 3.22
CA GLY A 62 -7.09 -16.42 3.06
C GLY A 62 -7.72 -16.68 1.70
N GLY A 63 -6.92 -16.64 0.63
CA GLY A 63 -7.38 -16.97 -0.73
C GLY A 63 -7.84 -18.43 -0.82
N TYR A 64 -7.02 -19.37 -0.35
CA TYR A 64 -7.36 -20.79 -0.35
C TYR A 64 -8.64 -21.08 0.46
N VAL A 65 -8.71 -20.55 1.68
CA VAL A 65 -9.88 -20.77 2.56
C VAL A 65 -11.13 -20.10 1.99
N THR A 66 -11.00 -18.98 1.29
CA THR A 66 -12.08 -18.31 0.56
C THR A 66 -12.69 -19.21 -0.52
N ASP A 67 -11.85 -19.95 -1.24
CA ASP A 67 -12.30 -20.87 -2.29
C ASP A 67 -12.90 -22.17 -1.72
N GLN A 68 -12.62 -22.50 -0.46
CA GLN A 68 -13.17 -23.66 0.21
C GLN A 68 -14.46 -23.36 0.99
N LEU A 69 -14.46 -22.29 1.79
CA LEU A 69 -15.54 -22.00 2.74
C LEU A 69 -16.54 -20.94 2.24
N GLY A 70 -16.20 -20.23 1.17
CA GLY A 70 -17.04 -19.17 0.59
C GLY A 70 -16.58 -17.78 0.94
N ARG A 71 -17.02 -16.82 0.10
CA ARG A 71 -16.58 -15.41 0.17
C ARG A 71 -17.12 -14.73 1.42
N ARG A 72 -18.42 -14.84 1.64
CA ARG A 72 -19.11 -14.22 2.78
C ARG A 72 -18.55 -14.66 4.13
N LYS A 73 -18.35 -15.97 4.31
CA LYS A 73 -17.84 -16.52 5.58
C LYS A 73 -16.46 -15.98 5.93
N ILE A 74 -15.55 -15.95 4.96
CA ILE A 74 -14.19 -15.49 5.19
C ILE A 74 -14.14 -13.96 5.38
N MET A 75 -14.95 -13.19 4.65
CA MET A 75 -15.11 -11.75 4.92
C MET A 75 -15.61 -11.51 6.36
N LEU A 76 -16.59 -12.30 6.81
CA LEU A 76 -17.13 -12.17 8.17
C LEU A 76 -16.07 -12.51 9.23
N ILE A 77 -15.36 -13.62 9.07
CA ILE A 77 -14.26 -14.01 9.99
C ILE A 77 -13.20 -12.91 10.03
N GLY A 78 -12.72 -12.45 8.86
CA GLY A 78 -11.68 -11.43 8.78
C GLY A 78 -12.08 -10.08 9.36
N SER A 79 -13.32 -9.63 9.12
CA SER A 79 -13.84 -8.37 9.69
C SER A 79 -14.09 -8.48 11.19
N PHE A 80 -14.63 -9.60 11.67
CA PHE A 80 -14.88 -9.81 13.10
C PHE A 80 -13.57 -9.92 13.90
N MET A 81 -12.57 -10.61 13.35
CA MET A 81 -11.22 -10.58 13.91
C MET A 81 -10.68 -9.17 14.05
N GLN A 82 -10.80 -8.34 13.01
CA GLN A 82 -10.36 -6.94 13.08
C GLN A 82 -11.10 -6.18 14.20
N ALA A 83 -12.42 -6.34 14.33
CA ALA A 83 -13.18 -5.68 15.37
C ALA A 83 -12.70 -6.06 16.78
N ILE A 84 -12.48 -7.36 17.04
CA ILE A 84 -11.95 -7.84 18.33
C ILE A 84 -10.57 -7.26 18.61
N PHE A 85 -9.68 -7.31 17.64
CA PHE A 85 -8.31 -6.83 17.83
C PHE A 85 -8.23 -5.31 17.91
N PHE A 86 -9.12 -4.55 17.26
CA PHE A 86 -9.24 -3.11 17.51
C PHE A 86 -9.73 -2.80 18.92
N ALA A 87 -10.71 -3.55 19.44
CA ALA A 87 -11.14 -3.40 20.83
C ALA A 87 -10.01 -3.73 21.82
N LEU A 88 -9.23 -4.78 21.54
CA LEU A 88 -8.05 -5.14 22.35
C LEU A 88 -6.99 -4.03 22.30
N PHE A 89 -6.76 -3.44 21.14
CA PHE A 89 -5.83 -2.32 20.97
C PHE A 89 -6.31 -1.06 21.70
N ALA A 90 -7.63 -0.80 21.70
CA ALA A 90 -8.24 0.34 22.39
C ALA A 90 -8.11 0.25 23.92
N LEU A 91 -8.07 -0.96 24.48
CA LEU A 91 -7.85 -1.19 25.92
C LEU A 91 -6.45 -0.80 26.39
N SER A 92 -5.45 -0.86 25.49
CA SER A 92 -4.10 -0.35 25.71
C SER A 92 -3.45 -0.76 27.04
N PHE A 93 -3.55 -2.05 27.41
CA PHE A 93 -3.01 -2.57 28.66
C PHE A 93 -1.47 -2.57 28.70
N SER A 94 -0.83 -2.79 27.57
CA SER A 94 0.62 -2.71 27.44
C SER A 94 1.04 -2.55 25.98
N PRO A 95 2.21 -1.95 25.69
CA PRO A 95 2.71 -1.80 24.31
C PRO A 95 2.86 -3.13 23.56
N TRP A 96 3.21 -4.21 24.24
CA TRP A 96 3.30 -5.55 23.63
C TRP A 96 1.93 -6.11 23.24
N LEU A 97 0.91 -5.86 24.05
CA LEU A 97 -0.46 -6.25 23.74
C LEU A 97 -1.03 -5.40 22.60
N ASP A 98 -0.69 -4.11 22.57
CA ASP A 98 -1.01 -3.20 21.48
C ASP A 98 -0.41 -3.71 20.16
N TYR A 99 0.84 -4.19 20.21
CA TYR A 99 1.47 -4.80 19.04
C TYR A 99 0.79 -6.11 18.61
N LEU A 100 0.47 -7.00 19.55
CA LEU A 100 -0.27 -8.23 19.24
C LEU A 100 -1.65 -7.92 18.63
N ALA A 101 -2.32 -6.89 19.14
CA ALA A 101 -3.59 -6.43 18.60
C ALA A 101 -3.43 -5.90 17.17
N PHE A 102 -2.40 -5.10 16.89
CA PHE A 102 -2.08 -4.65 15.53
C PHE A 102 -1.78 -5.80 14.57
N ILE A 103 -1.04 -6.82 15.02
CA ILE A 103 -0.81 -8.07 14.27
C ILE A 103 -2.13 -8.77 13.97
N GLY A 104 -3.02 -8.88 14.96
CA GLY A 104 -4.34 -9.48 14.80
C GLY A 104 -5.24 -8.73 13.80
N VAL A 105 -5.22 -7.39 13.83
CA VAL A 105 -5.90 -6.56 12.82
C VAL A 105 -5.34 -6.84 11.41
N SER A 106 -4.01 -6.92 11.27
CA SER A 106 -3.34 -7.21 10.01
C SER A 106 -3.69 -8.60 9.48
N LEU A 107 -3.78 -9.60 10.36
CA LEU A 107 -4.19 -10.96 10.01
C LEU A 107 -5.65 -10.99 9.55
N GLY A 108 -6.57 -10.36 10.28
CA GLY A 108 -7.97 -10.25 9.88
C GLY A 108 -8.13 -9.58 8.49
N LYS A 109 -7.35 -8.52 8.23
CA LYS A 109 -7.31 -7.86 6.92
C LYS A 109 -6.81 -8.78 5.81
N SER A 110 -5.81 -9.62 6.10
CA SER A 110 -5.23 -10.56 5.13
C SER A 110 -6.20 -11.68 4.71
N PHE A 111 -7.11 -12.09 5.58
CA PHE A 111 -8.22 -12.99 5.24
C PHE A 111 -9.34 -12.28 4.49
N TYR A 112 -9.71 -11.09 4.95
CA TYR A 112 -10.81 -10.31 4.37
C TYR A 112 -10.55 -9.96 2.90
N ARG A 113 -9.34 -9.46 2.58
CA ARG A 113 -9.02 -8.89 1.27
C ARG A 113 -9.22 -9.83 0.07
N PRO A 114 -8.70 -11.08 0.06
CA PRO A 114 -8.93 -11.99 -1.06
C PRO A 114 -10.41 -12.36 -1.22
N ALA A 115 -11.12 -12.59 -0.12
CA ALA A 115 -12.56 -12.92 -0.16
C ALA A 115 -13.39 -11.78 -0.74
N SER A 116 -13.09 -10.56 -0.31
CA SER A 116 -13.71 -9.34 -0.80
C SER A 116 -13.47 -9.13 -2.30
N SER A 117 -12.23 -9.32 -2.76
CA SER A 117 -11.88 -9.19 -4.19
C SER A 117 -12.54 -10.27 -5.05
N ALA A 118 -12.59 -11.52 -4.56
CA ALA A 118 -13.27 -12.61 -5.26
C ALA A 118 -14.78 -12.35 -5.40
N MET A 119 -15.44 -11.80 -4.38
CA MET A 119 -16.85 -11.40 -4.45
C MET A 119 -17.14 -10.40 -5.56
N VAL A 120 -16.26 -9.39 -5.78
CA VAL A 120 -16.42 -8.47 -6.94
C VAL A 120 -16.31 -9.24 -8.24
N ALA A 121 -15.33 -10.13 -8.36
CA ALA A 121 -15.13 -10.91 -9.57
C ALA A 121 -16.32 -11.84 -9.87
N ASP A 122 -16.99 -12.34 -8.83
CA ASP A 122 -18.18 -13.22 -8.98
C ASP A 122 -19.43 -12.43 -9.41
N LEU A 123 -19.57 -11.16 -8.95
CA LEU A 123 -20.78 -10.35 -9.15
C LEU A 123 -20.73 -9.45 -10.39
N VAL A 124 -19.54 -9.11 -10.87
CA VAL A 124 -19.35 -8.11 -11.90
C VAL A 124 -18.86 -8.74 -13.21
N PRO A 125 -19.56 -8.51 -14.35
CA PRO A 125 -19.10 -8.94 -15.66
C PRO A 125 -17.68 -8.42 -15.96
N ASP A 126 -16.91 -9.18 -16.74
CA ASP A 126 -15.49 -8.88 -17.02
C ASP A 126 -15.29 -7.47 -17.60
N GLU A 127 -16.21 -7.01 -18.43
CA GLU A 127 -16.19 -5.71 -19.10
C GLU A 127 -16.32 -4.54 -18.11
N GLU A 128 -17.04 -4.72 -17.01
CA GLU A 128 -17.32 -3.70 -16.01
C GLU A 128 -16.38 -3.76 -14.81
N ARG A 129 -15.66 -4.87 -14.58
CA ARG A 129 -14.77 -5.07 -13.41
C ARG A 129 -13.77 -3.95 -13.24
N ARG A 130 -13.17 -3.49 -14.35
CA ARG A 130 -12.20 -2.38 -14.30
C ARG A 130 -12.80 -1.10 -13.73
N SER A 131 -14.02 -0.77 -14.14
CA SER A 131 -14.73 0.43 -13.66
C SER A 131 -15.11 0.31 -12.18
N VAL A 132 -15.57 -0.88 -11.76
CA VAL A 132 -15.94 -1.15 -10.37
C VAL A 132 -14.71 -1.06 -9.46
N PHE A 133 -13.60 -1.74 -9.80
CA PHE A 133 -12.36 -1.63 -9.02
C PHE A 133 -11.78 -0.21 -8.99
N ALA A 134 -11.90 0.55 -10.07
CA ALA A 134 -11.51 1.96 -10.10
C ALA A 134 -12.35 2.81 -9.12
N THR A 135 -13.65 2.53 -9.01
CA THR A 135 -14.53 3.20 -8.03
C THR A 135 -14.13 2.88 -6.60
N PHE A 136 -13.82 1.60 -6.30
CA PHE A 136 -13.29 1.20 -4.98
C PHE A 136 -11.96 1.90 -4.66
N ALA A 137 -11.05 1.94 -5.62
CA ALA A 137 -9.76 2.62 -5.44
C ALA A 137 -9.95 4.12 -5.18
N SER A 138 -10.84 4.80 -5.91
CA SER A 138 -11.14 6.22 -5.70
C SER A 138 -11.74 6.48 -4.33
N ALA A 139 -12.68 5.64 -3.89
CA ALA A 139 -13.30 5.76 -2.57
C ALA A 139 -12.28 5.52 -1.43
N ASN A 140 -11.39 4.54 -1.61
CA ASN A 140 -10.32 4.26 -0.66
C ASN A 140 -9.31 5.41 -0.54
N ASN A 141 -9.06 6.15 -1.62
CA ASN A 141 -8.17 7.31 -1.59
C ASN A 141 -8.70 8.48 -0.73
N LEU A 142 -10.02 8.56 -0.49
CA LEU A 142 -10.56 9.53 0.47
C LEU A 142 -9.99 9.32 1.88
N GLY A 143 -9.80 8.06 2.27
CA GLY A 143 -9.15 7.74 3.54
C GLY A 143 -7.70 8.21 3.60
N ALA A 144 -6.95 8.07 2.52
CA ALA A 144 -5.57 8.52 2.45
C ALA A 144 -5.42 10.06 2.49
N ILE A 145 -6.45 10.81 2.07
CA ILE A 145 -6.45 12.28 2.14
C ILE A 145 -6.74 12.76 3.57
N PHE A 146 -7.87 12.33 4.12
CA PHE A 146 -8.39 12.89 5.38
C PHE A 146 -7.89 12.14 6.61
N GLY A 147 -7.62 10.83 6.48
CA GLY A 147 -7.22 9.98 7.59
C GLY A 147 -5.98 10.50 8.34
N PRO A 148 -4.84 10.75 7.68
CA PRO A 148 -3.63 11.18 8.36
C PRO A 148 -3.76 12.54 9.05
N VAL A 149 -4.48 13.49 8.44
CA VAL A 149 -4.71 14.83 9.03
C VAL A 149 -5.55 14.74 10.31
N ILE A 150 -6.64 13.99 10.26
CA ILE A 150 -7.48 13.73 11.42
C ILE A 150 -6.74 12.87 12.45
N GLY A 151 -6.01 11.86 11.97
CA GLY A 151 -5.25 10.95 12.81
C GLY A 151 -4.12 11.62 13.57
N ALA A 152 -3.47 12.64 13.01
CA ALA A 152 -2.41 13.39 13.68
C ALA A 152 -2.88 13.99 15.00
N VAL A 153 -4.11 14.47 15.05
CA VAL A 153 -4.72 15.00 16.27
C VAL A 153 -5.28 13.89 17.15
N LEU A 154 -6.10 13.01 16.59
CA LEU A 154 -6.83 12.01 17.36
C LEU A 154 -5.95 10.90 17.92
N PHE A 155 -4.96 10.42 17.15
CA PHE A 155 -4.15 9.28 17.54
C PHE A 155 -3.28 9.55 18.79
N PHE A 156 -2.73 10.76 18.93
CA PHE A 156 -1.88 11.09 20.06
C PHE A 156 -2.66 11.60 21.28
N GLN A 157 -3.79 12.28 21.07
CA GLN A 157 -4.59 12.85 22.16
C GLN A 157 -5.73 11.93 22.61
N TYR A 158 -6.35 11.20 21.68
CA TYR A 158 -7.58 10.41 21.89
C TYR A 158 -7.43 9.01 21.26
N ARG A 159 -6.28 8.35 21.49
CA ARG A 159 -5.96 7.06 20.84
C ARG A 159 -6.99 5.99 21.18
N SER A 160 -7.35 5.85 22.46
CA SER A 160 -8.30 4.85 22.91
C SER A 160 -9.66 5.05 22.23
N GLU A 161 -10.16 6.28 22.21
CA GLU A 161 -11.43 6.64 21.57
C GLU A 161 -11.43 6.39 20.08
N LEU A 162 -10.33 6.73 19.39
CA LEU A 162 -10.16 6.45 17.98
C LEU A 162 -10.20 4.94 17.72
N LEU A 163 -9.49 4.15 18.51
CA LEU A 163 -9.43 2.69 18.35
C LEU A 163 -10.76 2.02 18.71
N TRP A 164 -11.51 2.55 19.70
CA TRP A 164 -12.88 2.13 19.96
C TRP A 164 -13.82 2.49 18.82
N ALA A 165 -13.65 3.64 18.18
CA ALA A 165 -14.40 3.98 16.96
C ALA A 165 -14.07 3.00 15.82
N CYS A 166 -12.79 2.64 15.65
CA CYS A 166 -12.38 1.59 14.68
C CYS A 166 -13.06 0.25 14.99
N ALA A 167 -13.05 -0.19 16.25
CA ALA A 167 -13.70 -1.43 16.67
C ALA A 167 -15.21 -1.41 16.39
N THR A 168 -15.88 -0.31 16.74
CA THR A 168 -17.32 -0.15 16.59
C THR A 168 -17.74 -0.14 15.11
N VAL A 169 -17.08 0.66 14.28
CA VAL A 169 -17.36 0.73 12.83
C VAL A 169 -17.13 -0.63 12.19
N THR A 170 -16.02 -1.31 12.55
CA THR A 170 -15.70 -2.63 12.04
C THR A 170 -16.71 -3.68 12.48
N LEU A 171 -17.20 -3.60 13.71
CA LEU A 171 -18.26 -4.47 14.23
C LEU A 171 -19.58 -4.26 13.48
N PHE A 172 -20.02 -3.00 13.30
CA PHE A 172 -21.22 -2.71 12.52
C PHE A 172 -21.11 -3.20 11.08
N TYR A 173 -19.94 -3.07 10.48
CA TYR A 173 -19.69 -3.61 9.16
C TYR A 173 -19.74 -5.15 9.15
N SER A 174 -19.20 -5.82 10.17
CA SER A 174 -19.31 -7.29 10.33
C SER A 174 -20.76 -7.75 10.46
N VAL A 175 -21.56 -6.98 11.20
CA VAL A 175 -23.03 -7.21 11.31
C VAL A 175 -23.71 -7.01 9.96
N ALA A 176 -23.34 -5.99 9.19
CA ALA A 176 -23.88 -5.79 7.85
C ALA A 176 -23.50 -6.95 6.91
N ILE A 177 -22.27 -7.48 6.98
CA ILE A 177 -21.87 -8.70 6.24
C ILE A 177 -22.75 -9.88 6.66
N LEU A 178 -23.00 -10.03 7.95
CA LEU A 178 -23.78 -11.14 8.50
C LEU A 178 -25.23 -11.15 8.01
N PHE A 179 -25.89 -9.99 7.93
CA PHE A 179 -27.32 -9.93 7.66
C PHE A 179 -27.68 -9.54 6.23
N ILE A 180 -26.83 -8.80 5.53
CA ILE A 180 -27.18 -8.23 4.23
C ILE A 180 -26.41 -8.90 3.09
N ILE A 181 -25.10 -9.17 3.27
CA ILE A 181 -24.27 -9.75 2.21
C ILE A 181 -24.66 -11.22 1.97
N ARG A 182 -24.87 -11.56 0.71
CA ARG A 182 -25.16 -12.93 0.27
C ARG A 182 -23.88 -13.63 -0.15
N GLU A 183 -23.87 -14.98 -0.06
CA GLU A 183 -22.77 -15.77 -0.60
C GLU A 183 -22.80 -15.69 -2.13
N THR A 184 -21.60 -15.51 -2.71
CA THR A 184 -21.44 -15.38 -4.16
C THR A 184 -20.60 -16.49 -4.77
N MET A 185 -20.10 -17.41 -3.94
CA MET A 185 -19.30 -18.53 -4.42
C MET A 185 -20.07 -19.33 -5.46
N PRO A 186 -19.54 -19.50 -6.69
CA PRO A 186 -20.16 -20.37 -7.70
C PRO A 186 -20.35 -21.80 -7.15
N VAL A 187 -21.48 -22.41 -7.47
CA VAL A 187 -21.71 -23.82 -7.15
C VAL A 187 -20.63 -24.63 -7.87
N LYS A 188 -19.73 -25.27 -7.12
CA LYS A 188 -18.70 -26.13 -7.70
C LYS A 188 -19.40 -27.25 -8.45
N VAL A 189 -19.30 -27.27 -9.78
CA VAL A 189 -19.45 -28.52 -10.53
C VAL A 189 -18.33 -29.42 -10.01
N GLN A 190 -18.68 -30.58 -9.50
CA GLN A 190 -17.76 -31.56 -8.90
C GLN A 190 -16.73 -31.97 -9.95
N GLU A 191 -15.67 -31.21 -10.10
CA GLU A 191 -14.42 -31.68 -10.67
C GLU A 191 -13.54 -32.16 -9.51
N ASP A 192 -13.00 -33.31 -9.68
CA ASP A 192 -12.31 -34.24 -8.78
C ASP A 192 -11.03 -33.73 -8.10
N ASP A 193 -10.97 -32.44 -7.68
CA ASP A 193 -9.78 -31.78 -7.17
C ASP A 193 -9.87 -31.43 -5.67
N GLN A 194 -10.67 -32.19 -4.90
CA GLN A 194 -10.90 -31.99 -3.45
C GLN A 194 -9.68 -32.35 -2.56
N SER A 195 -8.57 -32.85 -3.12
CA SER A 195 -7.45 -33.37 -2.32
C SER A 195 -6.23 -32.45 -2.25
N LYS A 196 -6.30 -31.19 -2.75
CA LYS A 196 -5.15 -30.29 -2.63
C LYS A 196 -5.01 -29.75 -1.20
N THR A 197 -4.19 -30.39 -0.41
CA THR A 197 -3.78 -29.90 0.90
C THR A 197 -3.21 -28.48 0.76
N LEU A 198 -3.53 -27.57 1.69
CA LEU A 198 -3.00 -26.18 1.73
C LEU A 198 -1.49 -26.12 1.45
N LEU A 199 -0.71 -27.04 2.03
CA LEU A 199 0.72 -27.15 1.81
C LEU A 199 1.09 -27.38 0.33
N LEU A 200 0.32 -28.17 -0.40
CA LEU A 200 0.55 -28.42 -1.83
C LEU A 200 0.25 -27.16 -2.66
N VAL A 201 -0.79 -26.40 -2.31
CA VAL A 201 -1.13 -25.13 -2.97
C VAL A 201 -0.01 -24.12 -2.76
N ILE A 202 0.43 -23.92 -1.51
CA ILE A 202 1.55 -23.02 -1.17
C ILE A 202 2.83 -23.45 -1.89
N LYS A 203 3.17 -24.76 -1.83
CA LYS A 203 4.35 -25.29 -2.51
C LYS A 203 4.30 -25.06 -4.03
N LYS A 204 3.15 -25.30 -4.66
CA LYS A 204 2.95 -25.05 -6.10
C LYS A 204 3.11 -23.56 -6.44
N GLN A 205 2.54 -22.67 -5.61
CA GLN A 205 2.67 -21.22 -5.79
C GLN A 205 4.14 -20.77 -5.67
N CYS A 206 4.85 -21.23 -4.64
CA CYS A 206 6.27 -20.94 -4.46
C CYS A 206 7.11 -21.46 -5.65
N ILE A 207 6.85 -22.68 -6.12
CA ILE A 207 7.55 -23.24 -7.30
C ILE A 207 7.28 -22.38 -8.54
N ASN A 208 6.03 -22.00 -8.79
CA ASN A 208 5.66 -21.15 -9.92
C ASN A 208 6.40 -19.80 -9.86
N TYR A 209 6.45 -19.15 -8.70
CA TYR A 209 7.20 -17.91 -8.53
C TYR A 209 8.70 -18.12 -8.78
N PHE A 210 9.28 -19.22 -8.30
CA PHE A 210 10.68 -19.54 -8.52
C PHE A 210 10.99 -19.78 -10.02
N VAL A 211 10.07 -20.40 -10.75
CA VAL A 211 10.20 -20.57 -12.22
C VAL A 211 10.16 -19.22 -12.93
N ILE A 212 9.24 -18.33 -12.53
CA ILE A 212 9.12 -16.98 -13.11
C ILE A 212 10.37 -16.14 -12.82
N LEU A 213 10.95 -16.26 -11.62
CA LEU A 213 12.18 -15.55 -11.23
C LEU A 213 13.44 -16.04 -11.98
N LYS A 214 13.38 -17.18 -12.69
CA LYS A 214 14.45 -17.58 -13.62
C LYS A 214 14.50 -16.73 -14.90
N ASP A 215 13.40 -16.06 -15.25
CA ASP A 215 13.39 -15.05 -16.29
C ASP A 215 14.20 -13.82 -15.84
N ARG A 216 15.38 -13.64 -16.45
CA ARG A 216 16.35 -12.60 -16.05
C ARG A 216 15.78 -11.19 -16.13
N VAL A 217 14.95 -10.90 -17.13
CA VAL A 217 14.34 -9.58 -17.31
C VAL A 217 13.32 -9.35 -16.21
N PHE A 218 12.48 -10.35 -15.94
CA PHE A 218 11.47 -10.25 -14.90
C PHE A 218 12.08 -10.23 -13.49
N PHE A 219 13.18 -10.98 -13.27
CA PHE A 219 13.95 -10.90 -12.03
C PHE A 219 14.48 -9.48 -11.76
N LEU A 220 15.10 -8.84 -12.77
CA LEU A 220 15.56 -7.45 -12.65
C LEU A 220 14.39 -6.48 -12.42
N TYR A 221 13.24 -6.73 -13.06
CA TYR A 221 12.04 -5.95 -12.80
C TYR A 221 11.62 -6.02 -11.32
N ILE A 222 11.54 -7.23 -10.75
CA ILE A 222 11.22 -7.41 -9.33
C ILE A 222 12.28 -6.76 -8.44
N LEU A 223 13.55 -6.97 -8.73
CA LEU A 223 14.65 -6.42 -7.94
C LEU A 223 14.65 -4.88 -7.95
N GLY A 224 14.48 -4.25 -9.11
CA GLY A 224 14.31 -2.80 -9.21
C GLY A 224 13.09 -2.30 -8.43
N GLY A 225 11.98 -3.04 -8.52
CA GLY A 225 10.77 -2.76 -7.77
C GLY A 225 10.92 -2.87 -6.25
N ILE A 226 11.73 -3.81 -5.75
CA ILE A 226 12.06 -3.89 -4.30
C ILE A 226 12.75 -2.62 -3.85
N PHE A 227 13.80 -2.19 -4.57
CA PHE A 227 14.58 -1.01 -4.17
C PHE A 227 13.78 0.28 -4.19
N ILE A 228 12.92 0.50 -5.18
CA ILE A 228 12.06 1.70 -5.18
C ILE A 228 10.97 1.60 -4.10
N THR A 229 10.43 0.41 -3.84
CA THR A 229 9.45 0.22 -2.75
C THR A 229 10.07 0.53 -1.40
N ILE A 230 11.34 0.14 -1.16
CA ILE A 230 12.06 0.54 0.07
C ILE A 230 12.08 2.06 0.21
N SER A 231 12.33 2.80 -0.88
CA SER A 231 12.37 4.27 -0.86
C SER A 231 10.99 4.89 -0.62
N ILE A 232 9.95 4.42 -1.31
CA ILE A 232 8.58 4.94 -1.18
C ILE A 232 8.01 4.67 0.22
N MET A 233 8.24 3.48 0.78
CA MET A 233 7.74 3.12 2.11
C MET A 233 8.31 3.95 3.25
N GLN A 234 9.36 4.73 3.01
CA GLN A 234 9.89 5.64 4.03
C GLN A 234 8.94 6.77 4.39
N LEU A 235 7.96 7.03 3.54
CA LEU A 235 6.91 8.00 3.82
C LEU A 235 6.16 7.68 5.14
N ASP A 236 5.85 6.39 5.36
CA ASP A 236 5.13 5.92 6.56
C ASP A 236 6.07 5.38 7.66
N LEU A 237 7.37 5.28 7.40
CA LEU A 237 8.33 4.67 8.32
C LEU A 237 9.31 5.70 8.88
N TYR A 238 10.48 5.86 8.24
CA TYR A 238 11.52 6.73 8.77
C TYR A 238 11.16 8.21 8.74
N LEU A 239 10.42 8.68 7.73
CA LEU A 239 9.97 10.07 7.68
C LEU A 239 9.12 10.43 8.90
N ALA A 240 8.22 9.53 9.34
CA ALA A 240 7.41 9.71 10.53
C ALA A 240 8.29 9.95 11.77
N VAL A 241 9.28 9.08 11.98
CA VAL A 241 10.24 9.18 13.09
C VAL A 241 11.11 10.44 12.98
N TYR A 242 11.58 10.76 11.75
CA TYR A 242 12.38 11.97 11.52
C TYR A 242 11.61 13.25 11.85
N VAL A 243 10.39 13.38 11.35
CA VAL A 243 9.59 14.59 11.60
C VAL A 243 9.30 14.73 13.09
N ARG A 244 8.92 13.63 13.75
CA ARG A 244 8.67 13.62 15.20
C ARG A 244 9.87 14.11 16.01
N ASN A 245 11.10 13.66 15.67
CA ASN A 245 12.28 13.88 16.49
C ASN A 245 13.07 15.13 16.11
N PHE A 246 13.01 15.60 14.87
CA PHE A 246 13.89 16.63 14.34
C PHE A 246 13.20 17.87 13.79
N VAL A 247 11.89 17.80 13.49
CA VAL A 247 11.11 18.94 13.01
C VAL A 247 10.38 19.57 14.19
N PRO A 248 10.72 20.79 14.64
CA PRO A 248 10.05 21.42 15.77
C PRO A 248 8.63 21.84 15.40
N ALA A 249 7.78 22.05 16.39
CA ALA A 249 6.51 22.76 16.21
C ALA A 249 6.78 24.13 15.57
N GLN A 250 6.00 24.50 14.57
CA GLN A 250 6.23 25.70 13.76
C GLN A 250 4.94 26.48 13.58
N GLU A 251 5.08 27.80 13.66
CA GLU A 251 4.06 28.72 13.20
C GLU A 251 4.09 28.78 11.67
N LEU A 252 3.01 28.35 11.03
CA LEU A 252 2.89 28.38 9.57
C LEU A 252 2.45 29.74 9.08
N PHE A 253 1.65 30.42 9.85
CA PHE A 253 0.97 31.62 9.42
C PHE A 253 0.50 32.44 10.62
N SER A 254 0.71 33.78 10.56
CA SER A 254 0.30 34.71 11.59
C SER A 254 -0.25 35.97 10.94
N ILE A 255 -1.49 36.37 11.25
CA ILE A 255 -2.08 37.63 10.86
C ILE A 255 -2.73 38.27 12.11
N GLY A 256 -2.10 39.31 12.62
CA GLY A 256 -2.53 39.99 13.83
C GLY A 256 -2.47 39.06 15.04
N GLU A 257 -3.59 38.85 15.73
CA GLU A 257 -3.69 37.91 16.86
C GLU A 257 -3.94 36.45 16.45
N TRP A 258 -4.15 36.20 15.17
CA TRP A 258 -4.41 34.87 14.66
C TRP A 258 -3.11 34.21 14.21
N SER A 259 -2.76 33.09 14.83
CA SER A 259 -1.65 32.25 14.39
C SER A 259 -2.10 30.79 14.24
N ILE A 260 -1.60 30.14 13.20
CA ILE A 260 -1.73 28.70 12.99
C ILE A 260 -0.36 28.08 13.22
N SER A 261 -0.25 27.33 14.30
CA SER A 261 0.95 26.55 14.61
C SER A 261 0.65 25.06 14.48
N LEU A 262 1.58 24.30 13.95
CA LEU A 262 1.50 22.86 13.84
C LEU A 262 2.56 22.20 14.73
N SER A 263 2.15 21.18 15.46
CA SER A 263 3.06 20.25 16.13
C SER A 263 3.82 19.40 15.09
N SER A 264 4.85 18.70 15.51
CA SER A 264 5.61 17.78 14.63
C SER A 264 4.70 16.72 14.01
N GLU A 265 3.79 16.14 14.79
CA GLU A 265 2.84 15.12 14.36
C GLU A 265 1.83 15.67 13.35
N GLU A 266 1.37 16.89 13.56
CA GLU A 266 0.46 17.57 12.64
C GLU A 266 1.16 17.90 11.32
N VAL A 267 2.43 18.37 11.35
CA VAL A 267 3.24 18.56 10.14
C VAL A 267 3.31 17.24 9.36
N PHE A 268 3.63 16.12 10.03
CA PHE A 268 3.66 14.81 9.39
C PHE A 268 2.28 14.41 8.84
N GLY A 269 1.23 14.58 9.61
CA GLY A 269 -0.14 14.29 9.18
C GLY A 269 -0.55 15.07 7.92
N TRP A 270 -0.21 16.37 7.87
CA TRP A 270 -0.43 17.20 6.67
C TRP A 270 0.43 16.77 5.48
N MET A 271 1.68 16.34 5.70
CA MET A 271 2.52 15.80 4.63
C MET A 271 1.89 14.57 3.97
N ILE A 272 1.42 13.61 4.78
CA ILE A 272 0.74 12.41 4.27
C ILE A 272 -0.61 12.75 3.62
N GLY A 273 -1.39 13.64 4.24
CA GLY A 273 -2.67 14.10 3.67
C GLY A 273 -2.47 14.81 2.32
N LEU A 274 -1.43 15.65 2.20
CA LEU A 274 -1.05 16.30 0.95
C LEU A 274 -0.62 15.29 -0.12
N ASN A 275 0.17 14.26 0.23
CA ASN A 275 0.52 13.16 -0.66
C ASN A 275 -0.74 12.49 -1.20
N GLY A 276 -1.68 12.10 -0.33
CA GLY A 276 -2.96 11.50 -0.72
C GLY A 276 -3.80 12.42 -1.63
N LEU A 277 -3.91 13.71 -1.29
CA LEU A 277 -4.63 14.70 -2.10
C LEU A 277 -4.02 14.86 -3.50
N LEU A 278 -2.71 15.03 -3.58
CA LEU A 278 -1.99 15.14 -4.84
C LEU A 278 -2.16 13.88 -5.69
N PHE A 279 -2.13 12.70 -5.06
CA PHE A 279 -2.36 11.46 -5.78
C PHE A 279 -3.72 11.45 -6.48
N VAL A 280 -4.78 11.83 -5.76
CA VAL A 280 -6.15 11.88 -6.32
C VAL A 280 -6.28 12.93 -7.42
N LEU A 281 -5.76 14.12 -7.21
CA LEU A 281 -5.89 15.23 -8.16
C LEU A 281 -4.98 15.07 -9.38
N CYS A 282 -3.77 14.56 -9.18
CA CYS A 282 -2.71 14.58 -10.19
C CYS A 282 -2.52 13.24 -10.93
N VAL A 283 -3.09 12.11 -10.45
CA VAL A 283 -2.85 10.81 -11.10
C VAL A 283 -3.25 10.80 -12.57
N ILE A 284 -4.42 11.35 -12.91
CA ILE A 284 -4.88 11.39 -14.30
C ILE A 284 -4.05 12.37 -15.16
N PRO A 285 -3.85 13.65 -14.77
CA PRO A 285 -3.09 14.59 -15.60
C PRO A 285 -1.61 14.17 -15.72
N VAL A 286 -0.97 13.70 -14.65
CA VAL A 286 0.42 13.24 -14.70
C VAL A 286 0.53 11.99 -15.59
N THR A 287 -0.35 11.00 -15.46
CA THR A 287 -0.33 9.81 -16.31
C THR A 287 -0.47 10.17 -17.79
N LYS A 288 -1.37 11.10 -18.12
CA LYS A 288 -1.54 11.60 -19.50
C LYS A 288 -0.28 12.32 -20.01
N MET A 289 0.33 13.15 -19.20
CA MET A 289 1.55 13.87 -19.57
C MET A 289 2.71 12.92 -19.92
N PHE A 290 2.79 11.77 -19.23
CA PHE A 290 3.82 10.76 -19.46
C PHE A 290 3.40 9.61 -20.40
N GLU A 291 2.18 9.65 -20.98
CA GLU A 291 1.67 8.60 -21.89
C GLU A 291 2.56 8.36 -23.11
N GLY A 292 3.18 9.43 -23.64
CA GLY A 292 4.13 9.37 -24.75
C GLY A 292 5.53 8.89 -24.37
N TRP A 293 5.85 8.76 -23.09
CA TRP A 293 7.18 8.35 -22.63
C TRP A 293 7.37 6.83 -22.69
N SER A 294 8.62 6.40 -22.83
CA SER A 294 8.94 4.97 -22.73
C SER A 294 8.83 4.52 -21.28
N ASP A 295 8.35 3.28 -21.06
CA ASP A 295 8.27 2.69 -19.71
C ASP A 295 9.62 2.77 -18.97
N ARG A 296 10.75 2.63 -19.72
CA ARG A 296 12.12 2.81 -19.20
C ARG A 296 12.33 4.19 -18.58
N ASN A 297 12.07 5.25 -19.35
CA ASN A 297 12.35 6.61 -18.89
C ASN A 297 11.43 7.00 -17.74
N SER A 298 10.17 6.54 -17.79
CA SER A 298 9.20 6.78 -16.71
C SER A 298 9.59 6.10 -15.41
N LEU A 299 10.06 4.83 -15.44
CA LEU A 299 10.50 4.12 -14.24
C LEU A 299 11.79 4.72 -13.65
N ILE A 300 12.74 5.14 -14.50
CA ILE A 300 13.97 5.80 -14.05
C ILE A 300 13.65 7.15 -13.40
N LEU A 301 12.78 7.96 -14.03
CA LEU A 301 12.37 9.25 -13.49
C LEU A 301 11.61 9.08 -12.17
N ALA A 302 10.69 8.11 -12.11
CA ALA A 302 9.94 7.81 -10.89
C ALA A 302 10.85 7.45 -9.72
N ALA A 303 11.83 6.57 -9.95
CA ALA A 303 12.81 6.19 -8.94
C ALA A 303 13.64 7.41 -8.50
N PHE A 304 14.12 8.21 -9.46
CA PHE A 304 14.89 9.41 -9.15
C PHE A 304 14.09 10.41 -8.33
N LEU A 305 12.86 10.76 -8.73
CA LEU A 305 12.03 11.74 -8.01
C LEU A 305 11.68 11.28 -6.60
N SER A 306 11.34 9.98 -6.43
CA SER A 306 11.02 9.43 -5.11
C SER A 306 12.24 9.48 -4.17
N GLY A 307 13.41 9.04 -4.65
CA GLY A 307 14.63 9.07 -3.84
C GLY A 307 15.16 10.47 -3.60
N PHE A 308 15.13 11.33 -4.61
CA PHE A 308 15.58 12.72 -4.50
C PHE A 308 14.69 13.53 -3.58
N GLY A 309 13.36 13.34 -3.65
CA GLY A 309 12.43 13.94 -2.69
C GLY A 309 12.77 13.54 -1.26
N MET A 310 12.99 12.23 -0.99
CA MET A 310 13.39 11.77 0.34
C MET A 310 14.74 12.37 0.79
N PHE A 311 15.72 12.48 -0.12
CA PHE A 311 17.00 13.11 0.20
C PHE A 311 16.85 14.58 0.60
N LEU A 312 16.02 15.34 -0.13
CA LEU A 312 15.74 16.74 0.17
C LEU A 312 15.09 16.95 1.55
N VAL A 313 14.27 15.99 2.02
CA VAL A 313 13.71 16.04 3.38
C VAL A 313 14.81 16.15 4.43
N GLY A 314 15.92 15.42 4.27
CA GLY A 314 17.05 15.46 5.20
C GLY A 314 17.77 16.80 5.27
N LEU A 315 17.53 17.70 4.32
CA LEU A 315 18.19 19.01 4.25
C LEU A 315 17.39 20.14 4.92
N THR A 316 16.14 19.89 5.33
CA THR A 316 15.29 20.94 5.88
C THR A 316 14.49 20.47 7.09
N LYS A 317 14.16 21.44 7.95
CA LYS A 317 13.24 21.27 9.07
C LYS A 317 12.01 22.19 8.93
N SER A 318 11.94 22.97 7.85
CA SER A 318 10.84 23.90 7.60
C SER A 318 9.61 23.13 7.06
N ALA A 319 8.47 23.28 7.70
CA ALA A 319 7.20 22.65 7.30
C ALA A 319 6.82 23.03 5.85
N TRP A 320 6.98 24.28 5.44
CA TRP A 320 6.67 24.73 4.09
C TRP A 320 7.55 24.05 3.02
N LEU A 321 8.86 23.92 3.29
CA LEU A 321 9.75 23.21 2.38
C LEU A 321 9.43 21.72 2.35
N LEU A 322 9.10 21.10 3.48
CA LEU A 322 8.67 19.70 3.55
C LEU A 322 7.41 19.47 2.71
N PHE A 323 6.41 20.35 2.78
CA PHE A 323 5.21 20.27 1.92
C PHE A 323 5.56 20.40 0.43
N GLY A 324 6.48 21.32 0.07
CA GLY A 324 6.96 21.42 -1.31
C GLY A 324 7.69 20.15 -1.79
N ILE A 325 8.50 19.54 -0.93
CA ILE A 325 9.23 18.31 -1.24
C ILE A 325 8.29 17.12 -1.43
N ILE A 326 7.21 17.04 -0.65
CA ILE A 326 6.18 16.00 -0.82
C ILE A 326 5.59 16.02 -2.23
N VAL A 327 5.44 17.19 -2.85
CA VAL A 327 4.96 17.28 -4.25
C VAL A 327 5.91 16.52 -5.18
N ILE A 328 7.22 16.71 -5.05
CA ILE A 328 8.24 16.03 -5.87
C ILE A 328 8.16 14.52 -5.70
N LEU A 329 8.10 14.07 -4.46
CA LEU A 329 8.03 12.67 -4.09
C LEU A 329 6.75 12.01 -4.65
N THR A 330 5.60 12.68 -4.48
CA THR A 330 4.29 12.19 -4.94
C THR A 330 4.24 12.07 -6.47
N ILE A 331 4.84 12.99 -7.21
CA ILE A 331 4.93 12.88 -8.67
C ILE A 331 5.69 11.60 -9.05
N GLY A 332 6.78 11.27 -8.36
CA GLY A 332 7.50 10.02 -8.56
C GLY A 332 6.62 8.79 -8.36
N GLU A 333 5.85 8.75 -7.29
CA GLU A 333 4.91 7.64 -6.98
C GLU A 333 3.80 7.52 -8.03
N ILE A 334 3.22 8.64 -8.45
CA ILE A 334 2.14 8.69 -9.46
C ILE A 334 2.63 8.14 -10.80
N ILE A 335 3.87 8.44 -11.20
CA ILE A 335 4.46 7.90 -12.43
C ILE A 335 4.70 6.41 -12.31
N HIS A 336 5.20 5.93 -11.16
CA HIS A 336 5.61 4.55 -10.94
C HIS A 336 4.46 3.54 -11.08
N GLY A 337 3.36 3.76 -10.38
CA GLY A 337 2.28 2.76 -10.24
C GLY A 337 1.69 2.27 -11.58
N PRO A 338 1.17 3.15 -12.44
CA PRO A 338 0.61 2.76 -13.74
C PRO A 338 1.63 2.12 -14.69
N VAL A 339 2.88 2.60 -14.67
CA VAL A 339 3.94 2.10 -15.57
C VAL A 339 4.34 0.67 -15.20
N VAL A 340 4.44 0.36 -13.91
CA VAL A 340 4.71 -0.99 -13.41
C VAL A 340 3.65 -1.98 -13.89
N GLN A 341 2.37 -1.66 -13.71
CA GLN A 341 1.27 -2.53 -14.15
C GLN A 341 1.23 -2.68 -15.67
N ASN A 342 1.45 -1.60 -16.42
CA ASN A 342 1.51 -1.61 -17.86
C ASN A 342 2.65 -2.51 -18.39
N PHE A 343 3.84 -2.41 -17.79
CA PHE A 343 4.98 -3.24 -18.16
C PHE A 343 4.65 -4.74 -18.00
N VAL A 344 4.18 -5.16 -16.83
CA VAL A 344 3.84 -6.58 -16.59
C VAL A 344 2.77 -7.06 -17.54
N SER A 345 1.72 -6.27 -17.77
CA SER A 345 0.63 -6.66 -18.67
C SER A 345 1.09 -6.89 -20.12
N LYS A 346 2.13 -6.17 -20.57
CA LYS A 346 2.72 -6.30 -21.91
C LYS A 346 3.79 -7.39 -22.00
N TYR A 347 4.56 -7.56 -20.93
CA TYR A 347 5.69 -8.49 -20.90
C TYR A 347 5.25 -9.93 -20.68
N ALA A 348 4.26 -10.15 -19.82
CA ALA A 348 3.83 -11.49 -19.44
C ALA A 348 3.26 -12.28 -20.62
N PRO A 349 3.67 -13.57 -20.79
CA PRO A 349 3.07 -14.47 -21.76
C PRO A 349 1.55 -14.58 -21.57
N LYS A 350 0.78 -14.66 -22.67
CA LYS A 350 -0.71 -14.70 -22.60
C LYS A 350 -1.24 -15.83 -21.72
N ASN A 351 -0.59 -17.00 -21.76
CA ASN A 351 -0.95 -18.21 -20.99
C ASN A 351 -0.49 -18.18 -19.53
N ALA A 352 0.39 -17.24 -19.13
CA ALA A 352 0.92 -17.13 -17.77
C ALA A 352 0.73 -15.73 -17.15
N ARG A 353 -0.08 -14.85 -17.79
CA ARG A 353 -0.25 -13.45 -17.36
C ARG A 353 -0.64 -13.31 -15.90
N GLY A 354 -1.58 -14.13 -15.43
CA GLY A 354 -2.02 -14.11 -14.01
C GLY A 354 -0.88 -14.48 -13.04
N GLN A 355 -0.02 -15.42 -13.41
CA GLN A 355 1.12 -15.81 -12.59
C GLN A 355 2.19 -14.72 -12.53
N TYR A 356 2.48 -14.04 -13.66
CA TYR A 356 3.42 -12.91 -13.71
C TYR A 356 2.88 -11.69 -12.94
N MET A 357 1.56 -11.40 -13.04
CA MET A 357 0.92 -10.35 -12.25
C MET A 357 1.01 -10.65 -10.75
N GLY A 358 0.71 -11.88 -10.33
CA GLY A 358 0.87 -12.29 -8.93
C GLY A 358 2.33 -12.26 -8.45
N ALA A 359 3.28 -12.69 -9.29
CA ALA A 359 4.70 -12.62 -8.96
C ALA A 359 5.21 -11.17 -8.89
N SER A 360 4.61 -10.23 -9.63
CA SER A 360 4.98 -8.81 -9.56
C SER A 360 4.72 -8.19 -8.18
N ASP A 361 3.76 -8.72 -7.41
CA ASP A 361 3.46 -8.26 -6.04
C ASP A 361 4.60 -8.58 -5.05
N LEU A 362 5.52 -9.48 -5.41
CA LEU A 362 6.70 -9.78 -4.59
C LEU A 362 7.56 -8.52 -4.38
N GLN A 363 7.65 -7.61 -5.34
CA GLN A 363 8.42 -6.37 -5.20
C GLN A 363 7.89 -5.51 -4.04
N TYR A 364 6.56 -5.40 -3.92
CA TYR A 364 5.94 -4.65 -2.84
C TYR A 364 6.09 -5.37 -1.49
N SER A 365 5.89 -6.68 -1.48
CA SER A 365 5.95 -7.48 -0.26
C SER A 365 7.35 -7.52 0.33
N LEU A 366 8.38 -7.77 -0.51
CA LEU A 366 9.77 -7.80 -0.08
C LEU A 366 10.28 -6.39 0.25
N GLY A 367 9.92 -5.39 -0.55
CA GLY A 367 10.27 -4.00 -0.28
C GLY A 367 9.73 -3.52 1.08
N ARG A 368 8.46 -3.79 1.37
CA ARG A 368 7.83 -3.49 2.66
C ARG A 368 8.43 -4.27 3.84
N PHE A 369 8.89 -5.49 3.60
CA PHE A 369 9.57 -6.27 4.62
C PHE A 369 10.94 -5.68 4.99
N ILE A 370 11.69 -5.19 3.98
CA ILE A 370 13.04 -4.64 4.16
C ILE A 370 13.01 -3.18 4.62
N ALA A 371 12.01 -2.39 4.18
CA ALA A 371 11.95 -0.94 4.42
C ALA A 371 12.09 -0.53 5.91
N PRO A 372 11.51 -1.23 6.90
CA PRO A 372 11.65 -0.86 8.31
C PRO A 372 13.09 -0.93 8.86
N LEU A 373 14.02 -1.58 8.16
CA LEU A 373 15.43 -1.58 8.55
C LEU A 373 16.03 -0.18 8.63
N THR A 374 15.51 0.78 7.90
CA THR A 374 15.96 2.19 7.99
C THR A 374 15.66 2.80 9.35
N VAL A 375 14.54 2.43 9.99
CA VAL A 375 14.20 2.85 11.36
C VAL A 375 15.21 2.27 12.34
N ILE A 376 15.60 1.00 12.17
CA ILE A 376 16.64 0.36 12.99
C ILE A 376 17.99 1.06 12.81
N LEU A 377 18.39 1.31 11.58
CA LEU A 377 19.66 1.97 11.26
C LEU A 377 19.71 3.42 11.78
N SER A 378 18.57 4.08 11.90
CA SER A 378 18.51 5.47 12.39
C SER A 378 18.90 5.66 13.85
N VAL A 379 18.97 4.58 14.63
CA VAL A 379 19.51 4.60 16.00
C VAL A 379 21.01 4.89 16.02
N SER A 380 21.74 4.38 15.03
CA SER A 380 23.21 4.47 14.99
C SER A 380 23.71 5.48 13.96
N LEU A 381 22.89 5.87 13.00
CA LEU A 381 23.29 6.74 11.89
C LEU A 381 22.57 8.08 11.96
N PRO A 382 23.27 9.19 11.64
CA PRO A 382 22.63 10.50 11.57
C PRO A 382 21.58 10.55 10.44
N PRO A 383 20.55 11.41 10.56
CA PRO A 383 19.45 11.49 9.61
C PRO A 383 19.89 11.63 8.14
N MET A 384 20.91 12.44 7.89
CA MET A 384 21.41 12.66 6.53
C MET A 384 21.95 11.39 5.87
N LEU A 385 22.60 10.48 6.64
CA LEU A 385 23.07 9.21 6.11
C LEU A 385 21.91 8.27 5.79
N ILE A 386 20.83 8.28 6.59
CA ILE A 386 19.64 7.49 6.32
C ILE A 386 18.96 7.98 5.04
N PHE A 387 18.77 9.29 4.87
CA PHE A 387 18.19 9.83 3.63
C PHE A 387 19.09 9.59 2.41
N SER A 388 20.42 9.64 2.59
CA SER A 388 21.38 9.26 1.54
C SER A 388 21.27 7.79 1.17
N PHE A 389 21.09 6.89 2.15
CA PHE A 389 20.85 5.46 1.91
C PHE A 389 19.54 5.23 1.14
N ILE A 390 18.46 5.93 1.49
CA ILE A 390 17.18 5.86 0.79
C ILE A 390 17.34 6.31 -0.67
N MET A 391 18.03 7.42 -0.89
CA MET A 391 18.37 7.89 -2.24
C MET A 391 19.22 6.89 -3.01
N LEU A 392 20.20 6.25 -2.36
CA LEU A 392 21.01 5.18 -2.96
C LEU A 392 20.15 4.00 -3.41
N CYS A 393 19.21 3.56 -2.60
CA CYS A 393 18.24 2.52 -2.99
C CYS A 393 17.47 2.93 -4.26
N ALA A 394 16.97 4.15 -4.33
CA ALA A 394 16.27 4.65 -5.51
C ALA A 394 17.17 4.72 -6.75
N LEU A 395 18.42 5.13 -6.61
CA LEU A 395 19.41 5.12 -7.70
C LEU A 395 19.75 3.70 -8.16
N ILE A 396 19.89 2.75 -7.24
CA ILE A 396 20.07 1.33 -7.57
C ILE A 396 18.88 0.81 -8.37
N SER A 397 17.65 1.16 -7.95
CA SER A 397 16.44 0.83 -8.72
C SER A 397 16.50 1.39 -10.14
N ALA A 398 16.85 2.67 -10.31
CA ALA A 398 16.97 3.30 -11.62
C ALA A 398 18.00 2.61 -12.51
N ILE A 399 19.15 2.23 -11.94
CA ILE A 399 20.22 1.49 -12.65
C ILE A 399 19.71 0.10 -13.07
N ILE A 400 19.04 -0.63 -12.17
CA ILE A 400 18.49 -1.96 -12.45
C ILE A 400 17.46 -1.87 -13.59
N TYR A 401 16.54 -0.89 -13.55
CA TYR A 401 15.59 -0.68 -14.64
C TYR A 401 16.29 -0.36 -15.97
N LEU A 402 17.34 0.45 -15.92
CA LEU A 402 18.13 0.75 -17.11
C LEU A 402 18.78 -0.53 -17.70
N LEU A 403 19.35 -1.40 -16.86
CA LEU A 403 19.93 -2.68 -17.26
C LEU A 403 18.85 -3.63 -17.80
N MET A 404 17.72 -3.75 -17.11
CA MET A 404 16.58 -4.56 -17.52
C MET A 404 16.10 -4.21 -18.94
N PHE A 405 15.91 -2.92 -19.22
CA PHE A 405 15.47 -2.49 -20.56
C PHE A 405 16.53 -2.65 -21.66
N ARG A 406 17.82 -2.75 -21.30
CA ARG A 406 18.87 -3.10 -22.27
C ARG A 406 18.82 -4.58 -22.68
N MET A 407 18.32 -5.46 -21.82
CA MET A 407 18.20 -6.89 -22.07
C MET A 407 16.95 -7.26 -22.88
N LEU A 408 15.98 -6.36 -23.04
CA LEU A 408 14.81 -6.62 -23.87
C LEU A 408 15.21 -6.74 -25.36
N PRO A 409 14.70 -7.75 -26.10
CA PRO A 409 15.02 -7.96 -27.52
C PRO A 409 14.70 -6.72 -28.37
N GLU A 410 15.51 -6.46 -29.39
CA GLU A 410 15.34 -5.31 -30.31
C GLU A 410 13.99 -5.28 -31.05
N ASN A 411 13.37 -6.42 -31.29
CA ASN A 411 12.06 -6.53 -31.92
C ASN A 411 10.95 -5.82 -31.14
N ASP A 412 11.00 -5.80 -29.82
CA ASP A 412 10.07 -5.04 -28.97
C ASP A 412 10.38 -3.54 -28.99
N ARG A 413 11.66 -3.17 -29.21
CA ARG A 413 12.08 -1.77 -29.38
C ARG A 413 11.64 -1.22 -30.75
N ALA A 414 11.68 -2.04 -31.80
CA ALA A 414 11.28 -1.63 -33.17
C ALA A 414 9.77 -1.50 -33.33
N LYS A 415 8.97 -2.36 -32.68
CA LYS A 415 7.50 -2.26 -32.68
C LYS A 415 7.02 -0.94 -32.06
N LYS A 416 7.63 -0.49 -30.95
CA LYS A 416 7.35 0.82 -30.32
C LYS A 416 7.76 2.01 -31.21
N LYS A 417 8.79 1.92 -32.04
CA LYS A 417 9.17 2.97 -33.00
C LYS A 417 8.21 3.05 -34.19
N ARG A 418 7.64 1.92 -34.60
CA ARG A 418 6.71 1.84 -35.73
C ARG A 418 5.31 2.40 -35.38
N ASP A 419 4.82 2.08 -34.18
CA ASP A 419 3.54 2.60 -33.68
C ASP A 419 3.57 4.13 -33.45
N LYS A 420 4.73 4.70 -33.07
CA LYS A 420 4.89 6.17 -32.96
C LYS A 420 4.90 6.89 -34.31
N ARG A 421 5.23 6.22 -35.43
CA ARG A 421 5.21 6.82 -36.79
C ARG A 421 3.84 6.76 -37.46
N LEU A 422 2.89 6.03 -36.87
CA LEU A 422 1.51 5.91 -37.39
C LEU A 422 0.52 6.87 -36.70
N ILE A 423 1.00 7.68 -35.73
CA ILE A 423 0.18 8.65 -34.96
C ILE A 423 0.53 10.12 -35.35
N PHE A 424 1.41 10.30 -36.35
CA PHE A 424 1.65 11.63 -36.97
C PHE A 424 1.18 11.65 -38.40
#